data_3b2132e8fe44a027e9e881aa9c0df1b6
#
_entry.id   3b2132e8fe44a027e9e881aa9c0df1b6
#
_cell.length_a   1.000
_cell.length_b   1.000
_cell.length_c   1.000
_cell.angle_alpha   90.00
_cell.angle_beta   90.00
_cell.angle_gamma   90.00
#
_symmetry.space_group_name_H-M   'P 1'
#
loop_
_entity.id
_entity.type
_entity.pdbx_description
1 polymer ?
#
loop_
_entity_poly.entity_id
_entity_poly.type
_entity_poly.pdbx_seq_one_letter_code
_entity_poly.pdbx_strand_id
1 'polypeptide(L)'
;KANTYFNLISSGLNSTFFEGKNQHANSNSIADISFVKIPYTTINDSLVSVKKSEINKYIKDNPEDYEQKSTRSIDYVIFDESPSKKDESDLRLRMENLLNQREEYNQVSKLNEVVPGFLTSSDLELFLSENSDIPYDSLYRPKGYFSSDHAQMIFNLDNNKTYGPYVDGEFLKYSKMLDKKTNGNVRASHILVSYNGSQGAPPQITRSKDDARKEANRILKLARSNPDSFSTYAVEFSDGPSKSNGGDLGFFQEGMMVKPFNDIVFSNRIGRIGLVETDFGFHVIKVVAKEDVVLVGTLGLKNIPSDRTSDSIFNIASKFEIDLGNSLDINQTAETLDFEVKSLNNIGELDHDLPNMENQRRLVQWLFNEDSEQGDYKRFDLSKGGF
;
A
#
# COMPACT_ATOMS: atom_id res chain seq x y z
N LYS A 1 -17.00 11.85 9.45
CA LYS A 1 -17.40 13.28 9.64
C LYS A 1 -16.49 14.24 8.87
N ALA A 2 -15.16 14.13 8.95
CA ALA A 2 -14.23 15.01 8.20
C ALA A 2 -14.44 14.89 6.67
N ASN A 3 -14.49 13.68 6.12
CA ASN A 3 -14.73 13.46 4.69
C ASN A 3 -16.09 14.03 4.21
N THR A 4 -17.11 13.96 5.04
CA THR A 4 -18.42 14.56 4.72
C THR A 4 -18.34 16.08 4.66
N TYR A 5 -17.59 16.67 5.57
CA TYR A 5 -17.34 18.13 5.61
C TYR A 5 -16.53 18.59 4.38
N PHE A 6 -15.44 17.90 4.04
CA PHE A 6 -14.67 18.21 2.84
C PHE A 6 -15.47 18.03 1.55
N ASN A 7 -16.30 17.00 1.46
CA ASN A 7 -17.16 16.78 0.30
C ASN A 7 -18.22 17.90 0.15
N LEU A 8 -18.77 18.41 1.25
CA LEU A 8 -19.72 19.54 1.23
C LEU A 8 -19.05 20.82 0.74
N ILE A 9 -17.84 21.13 1.23
CA ILE A 9 -17.06 22.28 0.75
C ILE A 9 -16.73 22.13 -0.73
N SER A 10 -16.19 20.97 -1.12
CA SER A 10 -15.81 20.67 -2.50
C SER A 10 -17.00 20.75 -3.47
N SER A 11 -18.19 20.30 -3.03
CA SER A 11 -19.43 20.38 -3.85
C SER A 11 -19.94 21.83 -4.03
N GLY A 12 -19.55 22.73 -3.14
CA GLY A 12 -19.87 24.17 -3.24
C GLY A 12 -18.89 24.97 -4.11
N LEU A 13 -17.72 24.40 -4.43
CA LEU A 13 -16.71 25.03 -5.27
C LEU A 13 -16.95 24.73 -6.74
N ASN A 14 -17.70 25.59 -7.40
CA ASN A 14 -17.95 25.50 -8.84
C ASN A 14 -17.21 26.63 -9.56
N SER A 15 -16.49 26.30 -10.63
CA SER A 15 -15.92 27.31 -11.51
C SER A 15 -17.03 27.91 -12.39
N THR A 16 -17.11 29.23 -12.41
CA THR A 16 -18.06 29.93 -13.28
C THR A 16 -17.58 29.95 -14.73
N PHE A 17 -18.50 30.12 -15.67
CA PHE A 17 -18.14 30.30 -17.09
C PHE A 17 -17.20 31.49 -17.29
N PHE A 18 -17.37 32.54 -16.49
CA PHE A 18 -16.52 33.73 -16.52
C PHE A 18 -15.09 33.44 -16.08
N GLU A 19 -14.92 32.68 -15.00
CA GLU A 19 -13.61 32.23 -14.54
C GLU A 19 -12.90 31.34 -15.57
N GLY A 20 -13.62 30.38 -16.14
CA GLY A 20 -13.09 29.53 -17.23
C GLY A 20 -12.69 30.34 -18.46
N LYS A 21 -13.47 31.36 -18.85
CA LYS A 21 -13.12 32.27 -19.94
C LYS A 21 -11.88 33.11 -19.62
N ASN A 22 -11.79 33.64 -18.41
CA ASN A 22 -10.62 34.40 -18.00
C ASN A 22 -9.36 33.53 -17.92
N GLN A 23 -9.47 32.33 -17.37
CA GLN A 23 -8.36 31.39 -17.33
C GLN A 23 -7.88 31.03 -18.74
N HIS A 24 -8.81 30.75 -19.66
CA HIS A 24 -8.47 30.49 -21.07
C HIS A 24 -7.80 31.69 -21.74
N ALA A 25 -8.31 32.91 -21.55
CA ALA A 25 -7.71 34.13 -22.06
C ALA A 25 -6.30 34.34 -21.51
N ASN A 26 -6.12 34.18 -20.20
CA ASN A 26 -4.81 34.35 -19.55
C ASN A 26 -3.80 33.30 -19.99
N SER A 27 -4.23 32.04 -20.16
CA SER A 27 -3.36 30.96 -20.61
C SER A 27 -2.93 31.09 -22.06
N ASN A 28 -3.70 31.78 -22.89
CA ASN A 28 -3.40 31.98 -24.31
C ASN A 28 -2.88 33.39 -24.63
N SER A 29 -2.74 34.26 -23.61
CA SER A 29 -2.15 35.58 -23.76
C SER A 29 -0.63 35.46 -23.81
N ILE A 30 -0.04 35.98 -24.84
CA ILE A 30 1.41 36.06 -25.03
C ILE A 30 1.83 37.53 -24.94
N ALA A 31 2.87 37.81 -24.18
CA ALA A 31 3.48 39.11 -24.12
C ALA A 31 4.95 39.01 -24.46
N ASP A 32 5.42 39.82 -25.39
CA ASP A 32 6.85 39.99 -25.66
C ASP A 32 7.42 41.03 -24.73
N ILE A 33 8.38 40.63 -23.92
CA ILE A 33 9.05 41.52 -22.96
C ILE A 33 10.55 41.57 -23.24
N SER A 34 11.13 42.74 -23.04
CA SER A 34 12.58 42.91 -22.95
C SER A 34 12.95 43.26 -21.53
N PHE A 35 13.91 42.56 -20.95
CA PHE A 35 14.34 42.80 -19.58
C PHE A 35 15.86 42.73 -19.45
N VAL A 36 16.41 43.46 -18.49
CA VAL A 36 17.78 43.35 -18.05
C VAL A 36 17.83 42.68 -16.71
N LYS A 37 18.52 41.54 -16.62
CA LYS A 37 18.75 40.83 -15.36
C LYS A 37 20.09 41.25 -14.78
N ILE A 38 20.07 41.88 -13.63
CA ILE A 38 21.29 42.19 -12.86
C ILE A 38 21.28 41.28 -11.62
N PRO A 39 22.08 40.21 -11.59
CA PRO A 39 22.16 39.31 -10.45
C PRO A 39 22.75 40.03 -9.23
N TYR A 40 22.23 39.83 -8.04
CA TYR A 40 22.85 40.35 -6.82
C TYR A 40 24.27 39.82 -6.60
N THR A 41 24.61 38.66 -7.17
CA THR A 41 25.94 38.06 -7.13
C THR A 41 27.01 38.90 -7.85
N THR A 42 26.63 39.94 -8.59
CA THR A 42 27.60 40.93 -9.18
C THR A 42 28.17 41.86 -8.12
N ILE A 43 27.53 41.96 -6.94
CA ILE A 43 28.02 42.72 -5.78
C ILE A 43 28.74 41.73 -4.86
N ASN A 44 30.01 41.97 -4.61
CA ASN A 44 30.77 41.10 -3.71
C ASN A 44 30.29 41.31 -2.28
N ASP A 45 29.98 40.19 -1.56
CA ASP A 45 29.47 40.24 -0.16
C ASP A 45 30.40 41.03 0.80
N SER A 46 31.70 41.07 0.51
CA SER A 46 32.67 41.84 1.26
C SER A 46 32.45 43.38 1.19
N LEU A 47 31.65 43.86 0.22
CA LEU A 47 31.28 45.26 0.07
C LEU A 47 29.98 45.60 0.78
N VAL A 48 29.27 44.62 1.30
CA VAL A 48 27.99 44.82 2.00
C VAL A 48 28.18 44.61 3.51
N SER A 49 27.92 45.65 4.25
CA SER A 49 27.97 45.62 5.71
C SER A 49 26.57 45.92 6.26
N VAL A 50 25.98 44.94 6.92
CA VAL A 50 24.66 45.07 7.54
C VAL A 50 24.79 45.26 9.06
N LYS A 51 24.26 46.35 9.58
CA LYS A 51 24.28 46.60 11.01
C LYS A 51 23.14 45.86 11.72
N LYS A 52 23.36 45.46 12.96
CA LYS A 52 22.35 44.80 13.79
C LYS A 52 21.06 45.64 13.92
N SER A 53 21.18 46.98 13.91
CA SER A 53 20.03 47.88 13.95
C SER A 53 19.18 47.78 12.65
N GLU A 54 19.80 47.56 11.50
CA GLU A 54 19.12 47.41 10.20
C GLU A 54 18.39 46.09 10.15
N ILE A 55 19.03 45.01 10.63
CA ILE A 55 18.40 43.71 10.78
C ILE A 55 17.17 43.79 11.68
N ASN A 56 17.32 44.38 12.87
CA ASN A 56 16.22 44.54 13.82
C ASN A 56 15.07 45.39 13.25
N LYS A 57 15.40 46.43 12.47
CA LYS A 57 14.38 47.22 11.80
C LYS A 57 13.66 46.41 10.73
N TYR A 58 14.38 45.67 9.91
CA TYR A 58 13.80 44.82 8.83
C TYR A 58 12.85 43.80 9.43
N ILE A 59 13.25 43.07 10.49
CA ILE A 59 12.40 42.12 11.20
C ILE A 59 11.13 42.81 11.74
N LYS A 60 11.25 44.00 12.30
CA LYS A 60 10.12 44.76 12.84
C LYS A 60 9.17 45.24 11.72
N ASP A 61 9.71 45.59 10.58
CA ASP A 61 8.94 46.08 9.42
C ASP A 61 8.28 44.91 8.63
N ASN A 62 8.74 43.66 8.84
CA ASN A 62 8.23 42.46 8.19
C ASN A 62 7.90 41.35 9.22
N PRO A 63 7.00 41.60 10.17
CA PRO A 63 6.75 40.67 11.28
C PRO A 63 6.19 39.32 10.82
N GLU A 64 5.38 39.29 9.75
CA GLU A 64 4.77 38.05 9.21
C GLU A 64 5.79 37.05 8.71
N ASP A 65 6.95 37.54 8.20
CA ASP A 65 8.03 36.66 7.69
C ASP A 65 8.88 36.08 8.83
N TYR A 66 8.82 36.65 10.03
CA TYR A 66 9.66 36.29 11.17
C TYR A 66 8.87 35.85 12.40
N GLU A 67 7.54 35.75 12.29
CA GLU A 67 6.72 35.18 13.34
C GLU A 67 6.98 33.68 13.48
N GLN A 68 7.47 33.29 14.65
CA GLN A 68 7.63 31.88 14.97
C GLN A 68 6.45 31.42 15.83
N LYS A 69 5.79 30.36 15.35
CA LYS A 69 4.79 29.68 16.17
C LYS A 69 5.45 29.04 17.39
N SER A 70 4.67 28.97 18.48
CA SER A 70 5.14 28.30 19.69
C SER A 70 5.52 26.85 19.36
N THR A 71 6.73 26.46 19.75
CA THR A 71 7.22 25.08 19.62
C THR A 71 7.70 24.56 20.97
N ARG A 72 7.78 23.23 21.08
CA ARG A 72 8.33 22.55 22.25
C ARG A 72 9.46 21.62 21.82
N SER A 73 10.33 21.28 22.77
CA SER A 73 11.39 20.28 22.58
C SER A 73 11.29 19.25 23.68
N ILE A 74 11.66 18.02 23.38
CA ILE A 74 11.73 16.91 24.33
C ILE A 74 13.06 16.18 24.21
N ASP A 75 13.51 15.65 25.33
CA ASP A 75 14.47 14.54 25.38
C ASP A 75 13.69 13.29 25.73
N TYR A 76 13.99 12.16 25.05
CA TYR A 76 13.24 10.93 25.23
C TYR A 76 14.10 9.70 25.10
N VAL A 77 13.63 8.60 25.71
CA VAL A 77 14.17 7.25 25.59
C VAL A 77 13.06 6.36 25.04
N ILE A 78 13.39 5.45 24.14
CA ILE A 78 12.44 4.46 23.59
C ILE A 78 12.71 3.10 24.23
N PHE A 79 11.68 2.49 24.79
CA PHE A 79 11.65 1.10 25.24
C PHE A 79 10.89 0.30 24.19
N ASP A 80 11.63 -0.22 23.19
CA ASP A 80 11.06 -0.95 22.06
C ASP A 80 10.61 -2.35 22.49
N GLU A 81 9.34 -2.66 22.28
CA GLU A 81 8.72 -3.96 22.56
C GLU A 81 8.85 -4.90 21.35
N SER A 82 10.08 -5.10 20.91
CA SER A 82 10.38 -6.06 19.85
C SER A 82 10.55 -7.49 20.41
N PRO A 83 10.26 -8.53 19.58
CA PRO A 83 10.51 -9.91 19.97
C PRO A 83 11.96 -10.15 20.40
N SER A 84 12.14 -10.80 21.53
CA SER A 84 13.47 -11.19 22.00
C SER A 84 14.05 -12.33 21.16
N LYS A 85 15.36 -12.55 21.25
CA LYS A 85 16.02 -13.74 20.66
C LYS A 85 15.41 -15.06 21.13
N LYS A 86 14.87 -15.09 22.34
CA LYS A 86 14.16 -16.24 22.88
C LYS A 86 12.81 -16.43 22.17
N ASP A 87 12.06 -15.36 21.95
CA ASP A 87 10.79 -15.41 21.22
C ASP A 87 11.00 -15.89 19.80
N GLU A 88 12.02 -15.39 19.10
CA GLU A 88 12.37 -15.87 17.76
C GLU A 88 12.75 -17.35 17.74
N SER A 89 13.50 -17.82 18.75
CA SER A 89 13.87 -19.23 18.88
C SER A 89 12.64 -20.11 19.13
N ASP A 90 11.75 -19.69 20.02
CA ASP A 90 10.52 -20.43 20.34
C ASP A 90 9.56 -20.44 19.16
N LEU A 91 9.48 -19.34 18.39
CA LEU A 91 8.71 -19.26 17.16
C LEU A 91 9.22 -20.24 16.09
N ARG A 92 10.56 -20.35 15.91
CA ARG A 92 11.17 -21.32 14.99
C ARG A 92 10.87 -22.75 15.43
N LEU A 93 10.99 -23.05 16.70
CA LEU A 93 10.66 -24.37 17.25
C LEU A 93 9.17 -24.71 17.04
N ARG A 94 8.26 -23.74 17.27
CA ARG A 94 6.83 -23.90 16.99
C ARG A 94 6.59 -24.19 15.51
N MET A 95 7.25 -23.44 14.61
CA MET A 95 7.18 -23.68 13.17
C MET A 95 7.62 -25.11 12.82
N GLU A 96 8.77 -25.55 13.31
CA GLU A 96 9.29 -26.90 13.05
C GLU A 96 8.33 -28.01 13.52
N ASN A 97 7.74 -27.85 14.70
CA ASN A 97 6.74 -28.78 15.24
C ASN A 97 5.47 -28.86 14.38
N LEU A 98 5.10 -27.76 13.72
CA LEU A 98 3.93 -27.71 12.84
C LEU A 98 4.19 -28.31 11.44
N LEU A 99 5.45 -28.51 11.04
CA LEU A 99 5.74 -29.04 9.68
C LEU A 99 5.38 -30.50 9.52
N ASN A 100 5.69 -31.33 10.52
CA ASN A 100 5.51 -32.78 10.44
C ASN A 100 4.29 -33.25 11.24
N GLN A 101 3.85 -34.48 10.98
CA GLN A 101 2.87 -35.12 11.84
C GLN A 101 3.40 -35.27 13.26
N ARG A 102 2.53 -35.12 14.26
CA ARG A 102 2.85 -35.19 15.66
C ARG A 102 1.72 -35.89 16.45
N GLU A 103 2.04 -36.36 17.63
CA GLU A 103 1.03 -36.88 18.55
C GLU A 103 0.53 -35.73 19.45
N GLU A 104 -0.77 -35.57 19.52
CA GLU A 104 -1.43 -34.62 20.43
C GLU A 104 -2.47 -35.33 21.28
N TYR A 105 -2.53 -34.93 22.55
CA TYR A 105 -3.54 -35.44 23.46
C TYR A 105 -4.91 -34.83 23.17
N ASN A 106 -5.86 -35.66 22.73
CA ASN A 106 -7.22 -35.22 22.46
C ASN A 106 -8.02 -35.21 23.79
N GLN A 107 -8.47 -34.03 24.19
CA GLN A 107 -9.24 -33.83 25.43
C GLN A 107 -10.60 -34.57 25.42
N VAL A 108 -11.19 -34.83 24.26
CA VAL A 108 -12.49 -35.47 24.09
C VAL A 108 -12.35 -36.98 24.13
N SER A 109 -11.48 -37.55 23.30
CA SER A 109 -11.24 -39.00 23.22
C SER A 109 -10.40 -39.53 24.40
N LYS A 110 -9.69 -38.66 25.14
CA LYS A 110 -8.71 -38.98 26.19
C LYS A 110 -7.53 -39.86 25.70
N LEU A 111 -7.22 -39.81 24.44
CA LEU A 111 -6.15 -40.57 23.81
C LEU A 111 -5.17 -39.62 23.11
N ASN A 112 -3.93 -40.11 22.93
CA ASN A 112 -2.99 -39.45 22.00
C ASN A 112 -3.42 -39.81 20.58
N GLU A 113 -3.63 -38.80 19.76
CA GLU A 113 -4.01 -38.93 18.34
C GLU A 113 -2.90 -38.33 17.47
N VAL A 114 -2.66 -38.98 16.32
CA VAL A 114 -1.71 -38.45 15.35
C VAL A 114 -2.40 -37.37 14.52
N VAL A 115 -1.92 -36.14 14.68
CA VAL A 115 -2.40 -35.00 13.89
C VAL A 115 -1.44 -34.71 12.74
N PRO A 116 -1.94 -34.41 11.54
CA PRO A 116 -1.09 -34.11 10.40
C PRO A 116 -0.36 -32.78 10.62
N GLY A 117 0.82 -32.64 10.01
CA GLY A 117 1.54 -31.38 9.93
C GLY A 117 1.34 -30.71 8.57
N PHE A 118 1.88 -29.52 8.41
CA PHE A 118 1.80 -28.74 7.17
C PHE A 118 2.22 -29.50 5.92
N LEU A 119 3.27 -30.34 6.04
CA LEU A 119 3.80 -31.12 4.91
C LEU A 119 2.93 -32.31 4.57
N THR A 120 2.21 -32.88 5.53
CA THR A 120 1.48 -34.15 5.44
C THR A 120 -0.03 -34.00 5.42
N SER A 121 -0.57 -32.80 5.72
CA SER A 121 -2.00 -32.54 5.71
C SER A 121 -2.62 -32.78 4.34
N SER A 122 -3.72 -33.53 4.30
CA SER A 122 -4.58 -33.70 3.12
C SER A 122 -5.57 -32.55 2.95
N ASP A 123 -5.92 -31.87 4.04
CA ASP A 123 -6.75 -30.66 4.06
C ASP A 123 -5.90 -29.48 4.59
N LEU A 124 -5.26 -28.79 3.65
CA LEU A 124 -4.37 -27.71 4.00
C LEU A 124 -5.11 -26.45 4.43
N GLU A 125 -6.33 -26.24 3.94
CA GLU A 125 -7.16 -25.11 4.33
C GLU A 125 -7.55 -25.21 5.80
N LEU A 126 -8.07 -26.38 6.23
CA LEU A 126 -8.38 -26.64 7.62
C LEU A 126 -7.13 -26.51 8.50
N PHE A 127 -6.01 -27.12 8.08
CA PHE A 127 -4.75 -27.04 8.83
C PHE A 127 -4.31 -25.61 9.05
N LEU A 128 -4.33 -24.77 8.01
CA LEU A 128 -3.91 -23.37 8.07
C LEU A 128 -4.87 -22.52 8.89
N SER A 129 -6.16 -22.81 8.84
CA SER A 129 -7.16 -22.10 9.67
C SER A 129 -6.94 -22.29 11.17
N GLU A 130 -6.38 -23.42 11.57
CA GLU A 130 -6.14 -23.79 12.98
C GLU A 130 -4.73 -23.40 13.47
N ASN A 131 -3.73 -23.35 12.58
CA ASN A 131 -2.32 -23.30 12.97
C ASN A 131 -1.55 -22.09 12.42
N SER A 132 -2.14 -21.30 11.53
CA SER A 132 -1.49 -20.17 10.86
C SER A 132 -2.11 -18.84 11.25
N ASP A 133 -1.27 -17.84 11.46
CA ASP A 133 -1.70 -16.46 11.65
C ASP A 133 -2.00 -15.75 10.30
N ILE A 134 -1.73 -16.43 9.18
CA ILE A 134 -2.08 -16.00 7.82
C ILE A 134 -3.20 -16.90 7.31
N PRO A 135 -4.34 -16.34 6.86
CA PRO A 135 -5.43 -17.15 6.32
C PRO A 135 -5.01 -17.85 5.02
N TYR A 136 -5.62 -19.01 4.74
CA TYR A 136 -5.43 -19.71 3.48
C TYR A 136 -5.91 -18.84 2.30
N ASP A 137 -5.05 -18.67 1.30
CA ASP A 137 -5.38 -17.99 0.05
C ASP A 137 -5.62 -19.03 -1.05
N SER A 138 -6.87 -19.20 -1.46
CA SER A 138 -7.28 -20.13 -2.51
C SER A 138 -7.10 -19.58 -3.93
N LEU A 139 -6.54 -18.36 -4.08
CA LEU A 139 -6.39 -17.70 -5.37
C LEU A 139 -5.02 -17.99 -5.99
N TYR A 140 -5.01 -18.17 -7.29
CA TYR A 140 -3.75 -18.20 -8.03
C TYR A 140 -3.13 -16.83 -8.09
N ARG A 141 -1.85 -16.70 -7.73
CA ARG A 141 -1.14 -15.43 -7.64
C ARG A 141 -0.01 -15.34 -8.66
N PRO A 142 0.17 -14.18 -9.30
CA PRO A 142 1.32 -13.92 -10.16
C PRO A 142 2.57 -13.71 -9.32
N LYS A 143 3.75 -13.81 -9.96
CA LYS A 143 5.03 -13.64 -9.28
C LYS A 143 5.15 -12.32 -8.50
N GLY A 144 4.62 -11.23 -9.04
CA GLY A 144 4.66 -9.90 -8.40
C GLY A 144 3.82 -9.76 -7.12
N TYR A 145 3.04 -10.77 -6.76
CA TYR A 145 2.31 -10.82 -5.50
C TYR A 145 3.21 -11.09 -4.30
N PHE A 146 4.28 -11.85 -4.49
CA PHE A 146 5.23 -12.22 -3.45
C PHE A 146 6.28 -11.12 -3.28
N SER A 147 6.83 -10.99 -2.07
CA SER A 147 7.94 -10.05 -1.82
C SER A 147 9.14 -10.34 -2.72
N SER A 148 9.85 -9.31 -3.17
CA SER A 148 10.96 -9.40 -4.13
C SER A 148 12.01 -10.43 -3.73
N ASP A 149 12.28 -10.55 -2.43
CA ASP A 149 13.34 -11.40 -1.87
C ASP A 149 13.02 -12.89 -1.97
N HIS A 150 11.73 -13.25 -1.94
CA HIS A 150 11.26 -14.63 -1.90
C HIS A 150 10.50 -15.06 -3.16
N ALA A 151 10.02 -14.11 -3.96
CA ALA A 151 9.19 -14.35 -5.15
C ALA A 151 9.79 -15.38 -6.12
N GLN A 152 11.10 -15.29 -6.40
CA GLN A 152 11.76 -16.19 -7.34
C GLN A 152 11.83 -17.63 -6.80
N MET A 153 12.13 -17.78 -5.51
CA MET A 153 12.23 -19.10 -4.87
C MET A 153 10.87 -19.78 -4.80
N ILE A 154 9.83 -19.04 -4.37
CA ILE A 154 8.47 -19.57 -4.28
C ILE A 154 7.94 -19.93 -5.67
N PHE A 155 8.10 -19.05 -6.65
CA PHE A 155 7.56 -19.24 -7.99
C PHE A 155 8.21 -20.42 -8.76
N ASN A 156 9.47 -20.74 -8.45
CA ASN A 156 10.22 -21.84 -9.07
C ASN A 156 9.99 -23.20 -8.40
N LEU A 157 9.30 -23.27 -7.26
CA LEU A 157 9.02 -24.54 -6.59
C LEU A 157 8.27 -25.48 -7.53
N ASP A 158 8.62 -26.75 -7.55
CA ASP A 158 7.80 -27.79 -8.16
C ASP A 158 6.55 -28.08 -7.29
N ASN A 159 5.51 -28.66 -7.88
CA ASN A 159 4.30 -29.03 -7.16
C ASN A 159 4.63 -29.92 -5.96
N ASN A 160 4.01 -29.65 -4.83
CA ASN A 160 4.23 -30.26 -3.53
C ASN A 160 5.62 -30.03 -2.91
N LYS A 161 6.49 -29.21 -3.51
CA LYS A 161 7.73 -28.76 -2.89
C LYS A 161 7.48 -27.53 -2.05
N THR A 162 8.42 -27.28 -1.14
CA THR A 162 8.30 -26.22 -0.13
C THR A 162 9.52 -25.32 -0.11
N TYR A 163 9.31 -24.11 0.39
CA TYR A 163 10.34 -23.12 0.64
C TYR A 163 10.13 -22.51 2.04
N GLY A 164 11.19 -22.48 2.83
CA GLY A 164 11.17 -21.94 4.18
C GLY A 164 12.09 -22.69 5.16
N PRO A 165 12.13 -22.25 6.43
CA PRO A 165 11.48 -21.05 6.92
C PRO A 165 12.13 -19.76 6.39
N TYR A 166 11.35 -18.73 6.13
CA TYR A 166 11.82 -17.40 5.73
C TYR A 166 11.03 -16.31 6.46
N VAL A 167 11.66 -15.16 6.65
CA VAL A 167 11.01 -13.98 7.25
C VAL A 167 10.49 -13.08 6.14
N ASP A 168 9.22 -12.66 6.24
CA ASP A 168 8.62 -11.72 5.33
C ASP A 168 7.66 -10.81 6.10
N GLY A 169 8.05 -9.54 6.24
CA GLY A 169 7.42 -8.61 7.17
C GLY A 169 7.51 -9.09 8.62
N GLU A 170 6.40 -9.08 9.31
CA GLU A 170 6.29 -9.52 10.71
C GLU A 170 6.07 -11.04 10.88
N PHE A 171 6.16 -11.82 9.80
CA PHE A 171 5.86 -13.25 9.83
C PHE A 171 7.08 -14.11 9.55
N LEU A 172 7.22 -15.20 10.28
CA LEU A 172 8.02 -16.36 9.90
C LEU A 172 7.12 -17.26 9.04
N LYS A 173 7.53 -17.52 7.79
CA LYS A 173 6.70 -18.20 6.78
C LYS A 173 7.33 -19.52 6.30
N TYR A 174 6.46 -20.43 5.90
CA TYR A 174 6.82 -21.66 5.19
C TYR A 174 5.80 -21.90 4.08
N SER A 175 6.22 -21.92 2.83
CA SER A 175 5.33 -22.00 1.67
C SER A 175 5.44 -23.33 0.96
N LYS A 176 4.28 -23.87 0.53
CA LYS A 176 4.15 -25.12 -0.24
C LYS A 176 3.47 -24.83 -1.56
N MET A 177 4.10 -25.20 -2.66
CA MET A 177 3.50 -25.15 -3.98
C MET A 177 2.39 -26.17 -4.10
N LEU A 178 1.17 -25.74 -4.41
CA LEU A 178 0.01 -26.61 -4.60
C LEU A 178 -0.26 -26.85 -6.07
N ASP A 179 -0.20 -25.80 -6.88
CA ASP A 179 -0.43 -25.91 -8.33
C ASP A 179 0.19 -24.73 -9.08
N LYS A 180 0.42 -24.93 -10.39
CA LYS A 180 0.91 -23.91 -11.30
C LYS A 180 0.08 -23.89 -12.58
N LYS A 181 -0.24 -22.69 -13.05
CA LYS A 181 -0.91 -22.49 -14.33
C LYS A 181 -0.07 -21.60 -15.23
N THR A 182 0.42 -22.17 -16.31
CA THR A 182 1.09 -21.40 -17.37
C THR A 182 0.06 -20.53 -18.09
N ASN A 183 0.37 -19.23 -18.21
CA ASN A 183 -0.54 -18.22 -18.78
C ASN A 183 -1.91 -18.18 -18.07
N GLY A 184 -1.96 -18.49 -16.77
CA GLY A 184 -3.18 -18.52 -15.98
C GLY A 184 -3.78 -17.15 -15.68
N ASN A 185 -3.04 -16.08 -15.94
CA ASN A 185 -3.49 -14.69 -15.83
C ASN A 185 -3.27 -13.98 -17.17
N VAL A 186 -4.30 -13.34 -17.70
CA VAL A 186 -4.26 -12.74 -19.03
C VAL A 186 -4.71 -11.27 -18.95
N ARG A 187 -3.95 -10.37 -19.58
CA ARG A 187 -4.36 -8.99 -19.81
C ARG A 187 -4.89 -8.86 -21.22
N ALA A 188 -6.08 -8.31 -21.35
CA ALA A 188 -6.71 -8.06 -22.64
C ALA A 188 -7.29 -6.65 -22.71
N SER A 189 -7.34 -6.11 -23.92
CA SER A 189 -8.11 -4.92 -24.23
C SER A 189 -9.27 -5.30 -25.15
N HIS A 190 -10.42 -4.63 -25.00
CA HIS A 190 -11.58 -4.88 -25.87
C HIS A 190 -12.26 -3.62 -26.35
N ILE A 191 -12.98 -3.78 -27.45
CA ILE A 191 -13.92 -2.79 -28.00
C ILE A 191 -15.28 -3.48 -28.05
N LEU A 192 -16.23 -3.01 -27.26
CA LEU A 192 -17.59 -3.52 -27.25
C LEU A 192 -18.44 -2.75 -28.28
N VAL A 193 -19.13 -3.48 -29.13
CA VAL A 193 -20.15 -2.93 -30.03
C VAL A 193 -21.49 -3.54 -29.61
N SER A 194 -22.26 -2.79 -28.83
CA SER A 194 -23.58 -3.16 -28.35
C SER A 194 -24.65 -2.97 -29.44
N TYR A 195 -25.80 -3.61 -29.28
CA TYR A 195 -26.96 -3.42 -30.13
C TYR A 195 -28.22 -3.22 -29.28
N ASN A 196 -29.28 -2.73 -29.87
CA ASN A 196 -30.56 -2.52 -29.19
C ASN A 196 -31.09 -3.85 -28.63
N GLY A 197 -31.24 -3.91 -27.30
CA GLY A 197 -31.68 -5.11 -26.57
C GLY A 197 -30.53 -6.03 -26.10
N SER A 198 -29.27 -5.73 -26.39
CA SER A 198 -28.15 -6.46 -25.75
C SER A 198 -28.03 -6.06 -24.27
N GLN A 199 -27.50 -6.99 -23.46
CA GLN A 199 -27.37 -6.80 -22.02
C GLN A 199 -26.51 -5.57 -21.69
N GLY A 200 -27.02 -4.67 -20.85
CA GLY A 200 -26.29 -3.48 -20.45
C GLY A 200 -26.08 -2.42 -21.54
N ALA A 201 -26.74 -2.56 -22.68
CA ALA A 201 -26.66 -1.55 -23.74
C ALA A 201 -27.20 -0.19 -23.26
N PRO A 202 -26.45 0.90 -23.44
CA PRO A 202 -26.94 2.24 -23.14
C PRO A 202 -28.22 2.56 -23.95
N PRO A 203 -29.18 3.30 -23.36
CA PRO A 203 -30.46 3.60 -24.02
C PRO A 203 -30.35 4.28 -25.40
N GLN A 204 -29.27 5.00 -25.66
CA GLN A 204 -28.97 5.66 -26.91
C GLN A 204 -28.53 4.73 -28.04
N ILE A 205 -28.28 3.45 -27.74
CA ILE A 205 -27.92 2.46 -28.76
C ILE A 205 -29.19 1.97 -29.48
N THR A 206 -29.37 2.40 -30.72
CA THR A 206 -30.51 2.06 -31.56
C THR A 206 -30.17 1.10 -32.70
N ARG A 207 -28.86 0.81 -32.91
CA ARG A 207 -28.42 -0.06 -34.02
C ARG A 207 -28.93 -1.48 -33.85
N SER A 208 -29.25 -2.13 -34.98
CA SER A 208 -29.64 -3.53 -35.00
C SER A 208 -28.45 -4.44 -34.68
N LYS A 209 -28.73 -5.70 -34.35
CA LYS A 209 -27.69 -6.73 -34.13
C LYS A 209 -26.80 -6.92 -35.36
N ASP A 210 -27.42 -6.90 -36.58
CA ASP A 210 -26.69 -7.05 -37.84
C ASP A 210 -25.79 -5.85 -38.14
N ASP A 211 -26.23 -4.66 -37.82
CA ASP A 211 -25.40 -3.45 -37.99
C ASP A 211 -24.23 -3.43 -36.96
N ALA A 212 -24.50 -3.82 -35.73
CA ALA A 212 -23.43 -4.00 -34.73
C ALA A 212 -22.37 -5.03 -35.18
N ARG A 213 -22.81 -6.13 -35.76
CA ARG A 213 -21.90 -7.15 -36.34
C ARG A 213 -21.05 -6.59 -37.48
N LYS A 214 -21.65 -5.85 -38.40
CA LYS A 214 -20.92 -5.19 -39.51
C LYS A 214 -19.88 -4.19 -38.94
N GLU A 215 -20.27 -3.38 -37.98
CA GLU A 215 -19.40 -2.39 -37.36
C GLU A 215 -18.23 -3.08 -36.60
N ALA A 216 -18.52 -4.09 -35.82
CA ALA A 216 -17.49 -4.87 -35.13
C ALA A 216 -16.48 -5.52 -36.11
N ASN A 217 -16.95 -6.02 -37.24
CA ASN A 217 -16.07 -6.53 -38.31
C ASN A 217 -15.23 -5.42 -38.96
N ARG A 218 -15.81 -4.21 -39.15
CA ARG A 218 -15.07 -3.04 -39.64
C ARG A 218 -13.93 -2.68 -38.67
N ILE A 219 -14.25 -2.58 -37.39
CA ILE A 219 -13.28 -2.28 -36.33
C ILE A 219 -12.21 -3.38 -36.23
N LEU A 220 -12.59 -4.65 -36.33
CA LEU A 220 -11.66 -5.78 -36.37
C LEU A 220 -10.63 -5.64 -37.48
N LYS A 221 -11.06 -5.24 -38.69
CA LYS A 221 -10.16 -5.02 -39.82
C LYS A 221 -9.19 -3.86 -39.55
N LEU A 222 -9.69 -2.73 -39.04
CA LEU A 222 -8.87 -1.59 -38.66
C LEU A 222 -7.84 -1.96 -37.60
N ALA A 223 -8.28 -2.62 -36.54
CA ALA A 223 -7.41 -3.03 -35.44
C ALA A 223 -6.33 -4.03 -35.86
N ARG A 224 -6.63 -4.93 -36.81
CA ARG A 224 -5.66 -5.85 -37.38
C ARG A 224 -4.65 -5.19 -38.31
N SER A 225 -5.07 -4.13 -39.03
CA SER A 225 -4.19 -3.34 -39.91
C SER A 225 -3.23 -2.45 -39.09
N ASN A 226 -3.70 -1.91 -37.97
CA ASN A 226 -2.91 -1.04 -37.09
C ASN A 226 -3.10 -1.46 -35.60
N PRO A 227 -2.43 -2.54 -35.17
CA PRO A 227 -2.59 -3.07 -33.81
C PRO A 227 -2.19 -2.10 -32.69
N ASP A 228 -1.27 -1.17 -32.97
CA ASP A 228 -0.78 -0.19 -32.00
C ASP A 228 -1.82 0.91 -31.71
N SER A 229 -2.73 1.15 -32.65
CA SER A 229 -3.83 2.12 -32.49
C SER A 229 -5.06 1.51 -31.79
N PHE A 230 -4.97 0.29 -31.26
CA PHE A 230 -6.13 -0.40 -30.65
C PHE A 230 -6.77 0.42 -29.53
N SER A 231 -5.98 1.02 -28.67
CA SER A 231 -6.44 1.89 -27.58
C SER A 231 -7.23 3.11 -28.11
N THR A 232 -6.73 3.75 -29.17
CA THR A 232 -7.43 4.86 -29.83
C THR A 232 -8.78 4.42 -30.39
N TYR A 233 -8.82 3.25 -31.04
CA TYR A 233 -10.08 2.70 -31.55
C TYR A 233 -11.06 2.33 -30.43
N ALA A 234 -10.54 1.88 -29.27
CA ALA A 234 -11.40 1.61 -28.12
C ALA A 234 -12.03 2.90 -27.57
N VAL A 235 -11.26 3.97 -27.46
CA VAL A 235 -11.76 5.29 -27.05
C VAL A 235 -12.78 5.83 -28.04
N GLU A 236 -12.61 5.61 -29.33
CA GLU A 236 -13.49 6.11 -30.37
C GLU A 236 -14.78 5.30 -30.50
N PHE A 237 -14.66 3.98 -30.61
CA PHE A 237 -15.75 3.10 -31.08
C PHE A 237 -16.40 2.24 -29.99
N SER A 238 -15.80 2.09 -28.80
CA SER A 238 -16.35 1.20 -27.78
C SER A 238 -17.59 1.79 -27.12
N ASP A 239 -18.60 0.95 -26.92
CA ASP A 239 -19.77 1.26 -26.09
C ASP A 239 -19.57 0.80 -24.63
N GLY A 240 -18.49 0.08 -24.33
CA GLY A 240 -18.22 -0.49 -23.02
C GLY A 240 -17.58 0.48 -22.02
N PRO A 241 -17.66 0.17 -20.72
CA PRO A 241 -17.15 1.04 -19.64
C PRO A 241 -15.63 1.24 -19.67
N SER A 242 -14.86 0.29 -20.22
CA SER A 242 -13.40 0.43 -20.38
C SER A 242 -12.98 1.38 -21.51
N LYS A 243 -13.93 1.98 -22.22
CA LYS A 243 -13.71 2.94 -23.31
C LYS A 243 -12.71 4.03 -22.93
N SER A 244 -12.90 4.67 -21.77
CA SER A 244 -12.05 5.77 -21.28
C SER A 244 -10.63 5.35 -20.98
N ASN A 245 -10.40 4.05 -20.76
CA ASN A 245 -9.09 3.45 -20.51
C ASN A 245 -8.50 2.72 -21.73
N GLY A 246 -8.90 3.12 -22.95
CA GLY A 246 -8.43 2.50 -24.19
C GLY A 246 -8.82 1.03 -24.33
N GLY A 247 -9.91 0.61 -23.68
CA GLY A 247 -10.44 -0.74 -23.69
C GLY A 247 -9.71 -1.71 -22.77
N ASP A 248 -8.70 -1.29 -22.04
CA ASP A 248 -7.90 -2.16 -21.15
C ASP A 248 -8.72 -2.68 -19.96
N LEU A 249 -8.72 -3.99 -19.77
CA LEU A 249 -9.41 -4.69 -18.69
C LEU A 249 -8.49 -5.08 -17.53
N GLY A 250 -7.18 -4.78 -17.64
CA GLY A 250 -6.19 -5.29 -16.71
C GLY A 250 -5.99 -6.79 -16.85
N PHE A 251 -5.31 -7.39 -15.86
CA PHE A 251 -5.14 -8.84 -15.75
C PHE A 251 -6.36 -9.49 -15.10
N PHE A 252 -6.75 -10.64 -15.60
CA PHE A 252 -7.82 -11.49 -15.04
C PHE A 252 -7.55 -12.95 -15.27
N GLN A 253 -8.11 -13.81 -14.41
CA GLN A 253 -7.96 -15.25 -14.46
C GLN A 253 -9.09 -15.91 -15.25
N GLU A 254 -8.86 -17.17 -15.62
CA GLU A 254 -9.86 -17.97 -16.30
C GLU A 254 -11.16 -18.08 -15.49
N GLY A 255 -12.29 -17.91 -16.15
CA GLY A 255 -13.62 -17.96 -15.54
C GLY A 255 -14.12 -16.62 -15.00
N MET A 256 -13.30 -15.57 -14.94
CA MET A 256 -13.75 -14.25 -14.49
C MET A 256 -14.58 -13.51 -15.55
N MET A 257 -14.45 -13.88 -16.82
CA MET A 257 -15.22 -13.28 -17.92
C MET A 257 -16.29 -14.25 -18.42
N VAL A 258 -17.31 -13.72 -19.11
CA VAL A 258 -18.32 -14.58 -19.77
C VAL A 258 -17.66 -15.56 -20.71
N LYS A 259 -18.19 -16.79 -20.75
CA LYS A 259 -17.53 -17.94 -21.39
C LYS A 259 -16.99 -17.69 -22.81
N PRO A 260 -17.75 -17.10 -23.77
CA PRO A 260 -17.20 -16.87 -25.11
C PRO A 260 -16.00 -15.90 -25.14
N PHE A 261 -16.00 -14.90 -24.25
CA PHE A 261 -14.88 -13.95 -24.10
C PHE A 261 -13.68 -14.66 -23.49
N ASN A 262 -13.92 -15.41 -22.43
CA ASN A 262 -12.90 -16.18 -21.72
C ASN A 262 -12.17 -17.14 -22.67
N ASP A 263 -12.94 -17.94 -23.41
CA ASP A 263 -12.40 -18.97 -24.30
C ASP A 263 -11.46 -18.35 -25.37
N ILE A 264 -11.85 -17.22 -25.97
CA ILE A 264 -11.03 -16.57 -27.01
C ILE A 264 -9.74 -15.96 -26.44
N VAL A 265 -9.79 -15.42 -25.22
CA VAL A 265 -8.63 -14.75 -24.60
C VAL A 265 -7.59 -15.79 -24.15
N PHE A 266 -8.02 -16.84 -23.48
CA PHE A 266 -7.12 -17.88 -22.96
C PHE A 266 -6.54 -18.78 -24.06
N SER A 267 -7.30 -19.09 -25.13
CA SER A 267 -6.81 -19.91 -26.24
C SER A 267 -5.89 -19.16 -27.21
N ASN A 268 -5.96 -17.83 -27.29
CA ASN A 268 -5.18 -17.07 -28.25
C ASN A 268 -3.81 -16.63 -27.71
N ARG A 269 -2.84 -16.47 -28.62
CA ARG A 269 -1.51 -15.92 -28.30
C ARG A 269 -1.54 -14.40 -28.10
N ILE A 270 -0.55 -13.89 -27.40
CA ILE A 270 -0.31 -12.45 -27.23
C ILE A 270 -0.25 -11.76 -28.60
N GLY A 271 -0.84 -10.57 -28.70
CA GLY A 271 -0.95 -9.77 -29.91
C GLY A 271 -2.10 -10.20 -30.86
N ARG A 272 -2.76 -11.33 -30.61
CA ARG A 272 -3.88 -11.77 -31.45
C ARG A 272 -5.09 -10.86 -31.23
N ILE A 273 -5.71 -10.43 -32.34
CA ILE A 273 -6.96 -9.67 -32.32
C ILE A 273 -8.06 -10.55 -32.91
N GLY A 274 -9.10 -10.78 -32.12
CA GLY A 274 -10.25 -11.64 -32.45
C GLY A 274 -11.58 -10.92 -32.26
N LEU A 275 -12.66 -11.54 -32.75
CA LEU A 275 -14.03 -11.08 -32.57
C LEU A 275 -14.84 -12.21 -31.93
N VAL A 276 -15.63 -11.86 -30.92
CA VAL A 276 -16.55 -12.81 -30.28
C VAL A 276 -17.88 -12.11 -29.99
N GLU A 277 -18.96 -12.86 -30.03
CA GLU A 277 -20.29 -12.44 -29.65
C GLU A 277 -20.62 -12.91 -28.23
N THR A 278 -21.21 -12.05 -27.43
CA THR A 278 -21.75 -12.34 -26.10
C THR A 278 -23.12 -11.70 -25.94
N ASP A 279 -23.78 -11.87 -24.80
CA ASP A 279 -25.05 -11.22 -24.50
C ASP A 279 -24.96 -9.69 -24.44
N PHE A 280 -23.75 -9.15 -24.23
CA PHE A 280 -23.49 -7.70 -24.21
C PHE A 280 -23.33 -7.10 -25.61
N GLY A 281 -23.05 -7.91 -26.63
CA GLY A 281 -22.79 -7.47 -28.00
C GLY A 281 -21.56 -8.16 -28.60
N PHE A 282 -20.94 -7.50 -29.56
CA PHE A 282 -19.76 -7.96 -30.26
C PHE A 282 -18.50 -7.34 -29.66
N HIS A 283 -17.54 -8.19 -29.26
CA HIS A 283 -16.28 -7.75 -28.69
C HIS A 283 -15.14 -7.97 -29.68
N VAL A 284 -14.47 -6.91 -30.08
CA VAL A 284 -13.14 -6.98 -30.71
C VAL A 284 -12.13 -6.99 -29.59
N ILE A 285 -11.33 -8.07 -29.47
CA ILE A 285 -10.46 -8.31 -28.31
C ILE A 285 -9.01 -8.43 -28.78
N LYS A 286 -8.10 -7.73 -28.10
CA LYS A 286 -6.65 -7.87 -28.24
C LYS A 286 -6.07 -8.49 -26.98
N VAL A 287 -5.39 -9.64 -27.12
CA VAL A 287 -4.60 -10.23 -26.02
C VAL A 287 -3.32 -9.44 -25.87
N VAL A 288 -3.13 -8.81 -24.72
CA VAL A 288 -2.02 -7.85 -24.48
C VAL A 288 -0.83 -8.53 -23.81
N ALA A 289 -1.09 -9.32 -22.78
CA ALA A 289 -0.06 -10.01 -22.04
C ALA A 289 -0.61 -11.29 -21.40
N LYS A 290 0.28 -12.19 -21.05
CA LYS A 290 0.00 -13.41 -20.27
C LYS A 290 1.09 -13.59 -19.24
N GLU A 291 0.73 -14.05 -18.07
CA GLU A 291 1.67 -14.41 -17.03
C GLU A 291 1.27 -15.71 -16.35
N ASP A 292 2.27 -16.41 -15.89
CA ASP A 292 2.08 -17.63 -15.12
C ASP A 292 1.59 -17.26 -13.72
N VAL A 293 0.79 -18.14 -13.13
CA VAL A 293 0.29 -17.98 -11.76
C VAL A 293 0.48 -19.26 -10.98
N VAL A 294 0.59 -19.13 -9.68
CA VAL A 294 0.80 -20.23 -8.75
C VAL A 294 -0.25 -20.20 -7.64
N LEU A 295 -0.64 -21.39 -7.19
CA LEU A 295 -1.41 -21.58 -5.97
C LEU A 295 -0.46 -22.07 -4.88
N VAL A 296 -0.36 -21.33 -3.79
CA VAL A 296 0.60 -21.58 -2.71
C VAL A 296 -0.13 -21.60 -1.38
N GLY A 297 0.04 -22.67 -0.62
CA GLY A 297 -0.34 -22.69 0.78
C GLY A 297 0.81 -22.16 1.63
N THR A 298 0.55 -21.19 2.50
CA THR A 298 1.58 -20.57 3.34
C THR A 298 1.19 -20.70 4.80
N LEU A 299 2.02 -21.44 5.56
CA LEU A 299 2.01 -21.42 7.02
C LEU A 299 2.79 -20.17 7.45
N GLY A 300 2.15 -19.23 8.11
CA GLY A 300 2.76 -18.02 8.63
C GLY A 300 2.51 -17.87 10.11
N LEU A 301 3.56 -17.66 10.89
CA LEU A 301 3.50 -17.38 12.31
C LEU A 301 3.99 -15.97 12.55
N LYS A 302 3.20 -15.18 13.28
CA LYS A 302 3.52 -13.80 13.58
C LYS A 302 4.65 -13.73 14.61
N ASN A 303 5.70 -12.98 14.29
CA ASN A 303 6.81 -12.74 15.20
C ASN A 303 6.46 -11.56 16.11
N ILE A 304 5.86 -11.87 17.24
CA ILE A 304 5.48 -10.91 18.28
C ILE A 304 6.21 -11.20 19.58
N PRO A 305 6.44 -10.20 20.44
CA PRO A 305 6.99 -10.42 21.77
C PRO A 305 6.06 -11.32 22.58
N SER A 306 6.64 -12.22 23.38
CA SER A 306 5.89 -12.99 24.36
C SER A 306 5.50 -12.10 25.56
N ASP A 307 4.49 -12.52 26.33
CA ASP A 307 4.11 -11.84 27.58
C ASP A 307 5.31 -11.61 28.49
N ARG A 308 6.23 -12.57 28.56
CA ARG A 308 7.47 -12.44 29.33
C ARG A 308 8.37 -11.32 28.82
N THR A 309 8.48 -11.13 27.51
CA THR A 309 9.27 -10.05 26.91
C THR A 309 8.57 -8.72 27.17
N SER A 310 7.26 -8.64 26.97
CA SER A 310 6.45 -7.45 27.25
C SER A 310 6.54 -7.03 28.72
N ASP A 311 6.38 -7.99 29.66
CA ASP A 311 6.54 -7.76 31.10
C ASP A 311 7.96 -7.26 31.44
N SER A 312 9.00 -7.81 30.80
CA SER A 312 10.37 -7.38 31.02
C SER A 312 10.59 -5.94 30.60
N ILE A 313 10.10 -5.55 29.40
CA ILE A 313 10.19 -4.17 28.88
C ILE A 313 9.40 -3.21 29.77
N PHE A 314 8.17 -3.59 30.15
CA PHE A 314 7.36 -2.80 31.07
C PHE A 314 8.07 -2.56 32.41
N ASN A 315 8.72 -3.58 32.98
CA ASN A 315 9.45 -3.46 34.25
C ASN A 315 10.69 -2.57 34.09
N ILE A 316 11.41 -2.66 32.98
CA ILE A 316 12.55 -1.80 32.69
C ILE A 316 12.10 -0.35 32.55
N ALA A 317 11.04 -0.07 31.79
CA ALA A 317 10.47 1.28 31.63
C ALA A 317 9.98 1.85 32.97
N SER A 318 9.32 1.02 33.81
CA SER A 318 8.84 1.44 35.12
C SER A 318 10.00 1.74 36.08
N LYS A 319 11.07 0.94 36.04
CA LYS A 319 12.29 1.21 36.80
C LYS A 319 12.96 2.52 36.35
N PHE A 320 13.06 2.73 35.03
CA PHE A 320 13.59 3.99 34.47
C PHE A 320 12.80 5.19 34.97
N GLU A 321 11.47 5.13 34.96
CA GLU A 321 10.57 6.20 35.43
C GLU A 321 10.79 6.51 36.92
N ILE A 322 10.96 5.47 37.75
CA ILE A 322 11.29 5.62 39.20
C ILE A 322 12.66 6.25 39.39
N ASP A 323 13.68 5.76 38.69
CA ASP A 323 15.06 6.24 38.81
C ASP A 323 15.17 7.70 38.31
N LEU A 324 14.47 8.04 37.21
CA LEU A 324 14.35 9.42 36.71
C LEU A 324 13.67 10.34 37.73
N GLY A 325 12.60 9.89 38.36
CA GLY A 325 11.90 10.65 39.41
C GLY A 325 12.80 10.95 40.63
N ASN A 326 13.78 10.11 40.90
CA ASN A 326 14.73 10.29 41.99
C ASN A 326 15.91 11.20 41.61
N SER A 327 16.42 11.10 40.37
CA SER A 327 17.60 11.83 39.90
C SER A 327 17.28 13.13 39.17
N LEU A 328 16.14 13.21 38.51
CA LEU A 328 15.69 14.27 37.59
C LEU A 328 16.66 14.54 36.42
N ASP A 329 17.59 13.60 36.17
CA ASP A 329 18.55 13.66 35.07
C ASP A 329 18.36 12.45 34.15
N ILE A 330 17.75 12.68 32.97
CA ILE A 330 17.47 11.65 31.99
C ILE A 330 18.75 11.02 31.42
N ASN A 331 19.84 11.81 31.23
CA ASN A 331 21.08 11.30 30.66
C ASN A 331 21.78 10.33 31.63
N GLN A 332 21.84 10.72 32.90
CA GLN A 332 22.44 9.87 33.95
C GLN A 332 21.63 8.58 34.14
N THR A 333 20.30 8.68 34.13
CA THR A 333 19.39 7.54 34.27
C THR A 333 19.52 6.59 33.09
N ALA A 334 19.56 7.14 31.87
CA ALA A 334 19.71 6.36 30.64
C ALA A 334 21.08 5.64 30.58
N GLU A 335 22.17 6.31 30.93
CA GLU A 335 23.51 5.71 30.99
C GLU A 335 23.57 4.52 31.94
N THR A 336 22.92 4.64 33.12
CA THR A 336 22.87 3.56 34.12
C THR A 336 22.20 2.28 33.62
N LEU A 337 21.24 2.43 32.70
CA LEU A 337 20.43 1.33 32.16
C LEU A 337 20.78 0.99 30.70
N ASP A 338 21.86 1.56 30.15
CA ASP A 338 22.35 1.36 28.78
C ASP A 338 21.33 1.77 27.69
N PHE A 339 20.67 2.89 27.91
CA PHE A 339 19.75 3.48 26.93
C PHE A 339 20.31 4.77 26.32
N GLU A 340 19.91 5.03 25.06
CA GLU A 340 20.24 6.27 24.35
C GLU A 340 19.17 7.32 24.56
N VAL A 341 19.56 8.50 25.00
CA VAL A 341 18.68 9.68 25.03
C VAL A 341 18.67 10.34 23.65
N LYS A 342 17.49 10.56 23.13
CA LYS A 342 17.26 11.25 21.85
C LYS A 342 16.55 12.58 22.12
N SER A 343 16.85 13.58 21.27
CA SER A 343 16.20 14.89 21.36
C SER A 343 15.35 15.16 20.12
N LEU A 344 14.20 15.74 20.33
CA LEU A 344 13.31 16.21 19.26
C LEU A 344 12.98 17.67 19.51
N ASN A 345 13.27 18.52 18.52
CA ASN A 345 13.09 19.95 18.60
C ASN A 345 12.01 20.44 17.63
N ASN A 346 11.48 21.63 17.90
CA ASN A 346 10.52 22.32 17.04
C ASN A 346 9.19 21.56 16.83
N ILE A 347 8.72 20.87 17.86
CA ILE A 347 7.41 20.22 17.84
C ILE A 347 6.34 21.32 17.88
N GLY A 348 5.46 21.32 16.88
CA GLY A 348 4.33 22.25 16.79
C GLY A 348 3.10 21.73 17.53
N GLU A 349 2.23 22.63 17.98
CA GLU A 349 1.01 22.29 18.74
C GLU A 349 0.05 21.37 17.98
N LEU A 350 0.03 21.43 16.65
CA LEU A 350 -0.87 20.63 15.80
C LEU A 350 -0.21 19.38 15.22
N ASP A 351 1.03 19.09 15.56
CA ASP A 351 1.72 17.91 15.08
C ASP A 351 0.99 16.65 15.55
N HIS A 352 0.93 15.66 14.70
CA HIS A 352 0.29 14.37 14.95
C HIS A 352 1.31 13.23 14.91
N ASP A 353 2.18 13.28 13.93
CA ASP A 353 3.26 12.31 13.74
C ASP A 353 4.59 13.02 14.03
N LEU A 354 5.39 12.38 14.87
CA LEU A 354 6.74 12.84 15.19
C LEU A 354 7.77 11.97 14.48
N PRO A 355 8.97 12.45 14.18
CA PRO A 355 10.02 11.66 13.58
C PRO A 355 10.25 10.35 14.36
N ASN A 356 10.10 9.21 13.68
CA ASN A 356 10.19 7.85 14.25
C ASN A 356 9.10 7.48 15.28
N MET A 357 8.10 8.31 15.48
CA MET A 357 6.99 8.05 16.41
C MET A 357 5.67 8.48 15.77
N GLU A 358 4.98 7.53 15.13
CA GLU A 358 3.66 7.73 14.51
C GLU A 358 2.55 7.83 15.57
N ASN A 359 1.48 8.59 15.27
CA ASN A 359 0.28 8.70 16.10
C ASN A 359 0.52 9.22 17.53
N GLN A 360 1.43 10.19 17.72
CA GLN A 360 1.80 10.72 19.03
C GLN A 360 1.03 12.00 19.42
N ARG A 361 -0.21 12.13 18.98
CA ARG A 361 -1.04 13.31 19.31
C ARG A 361 -1.21 13.52 20.82
N ARG A 362 -1.24 12.46 21.64
CA ARG A 362 -1.35 12.54 23.10
C ARG A 362 -0.09 13.17 23.73
N LEU A 363 1.09 12.83 23.23
CA LEU A 363 2.35 13.42 23.64
C LEU A 363 2.37 14.91 23.30
N VAL A 364 2.00 15.29 22.08
CA VAL A 364 1.94 16.70 21.67
C VAL A 364 0.94 17.49 22.52
N GLN A 365 -0.24 16.93 22.80
CA GLN A 365 -1.22 17.56 23.68
C GLN A 365 -0.69 17.76 25.11
N TRP A 366 0.07 16.81 25.63
CA TRP A 366 0.70 16.96 26.93
C TRP A 366 1.78 18.06 26.92
N LEU A 367 2.59 18.15 25.88
CA LEU A 367 3.64 19.20 25.76
C LEU A 367 3.05 20.62 25.74
N PHE A 368 1.86 20.81 25.20
CA PHE A 368 1.20 22.11 25.09
C PHE A 368 0.11 22.31 26.13
N ASN A 369 -0.01 21.42 27.13
CA ASN A 369 -0.90 21.62 28.23
C ASN A 369 -0.37 22.80 29.12
N GLU A 370 -1.28 23.62 29.62
CA GLU A 370 -0.96 24.76 30.50
C GLU A 370 -0.26 24.33 31.81
N ASP A 371 -0.55 23.12 32.28
CA ASP A 371 0.03 22.55 33.50
C ASP A 371 1.42 21.91 33.29
N SER A 372 1.90 21.80 32.05
CA SER A 372 3.18 21.14 31.74
C SER A 372 4.34 22.12 31.80
N GLU A 373 5.32 21.86 32.67
CA GLU A 373 6.49 22.69 32.88
C GLU A 373 7.78 22.05 32.34
N GLN A 374 8.82 22.87 32.18
CA GLN A 374 10.14 22.35 31.80
C GLN A 374 10.72 21.46 32.91
N GLY A 375 11.07 20.24 32.55
CA GLY A 375 11.58 19.22 33.49
C GLY A 375 10.54 18.18 33.86
N ASP A 376 9.28 18.35 33.46
CA ASP A 376 8.27 17.32 33.61
C ASP A 376 8.58 16.14 32.70
N TYR A 377 8.25 14.95 33.17
CA TYR A 377 8.39 13.71 32.40
C TYR A 377 7.11 12.89 32.43
N LYS A 378 6.89 12.12 31.36
CA LYS A 378 5.72 11.25 31.23
C LYS A 378 5.99 10.13 30.25
N ARG A 379 5.43 8.96 30.57
CA ARG A 379 5.46 7.78 29.70
C ARG A 379 4.28 7.80 28.71
N PHE A 380 4.55 7.41 27.46
CA PHE A 380 3.56 7.28 26.41
C PHE A 380 3.72 5.94 25.72
N ASP A 381 2.60 5.31 25.40
CA ASP A 381 2.57 4.07 24.63
C ASP A 381 2.86 4.36 23.14
N LEU A 382 3.70 3.56 22.52
CA LEU A 382 3.99 3.64 21.09
C LEU A 382 2.98 2.82 20.28
N SER A 383 2.66 3.26 19.08
CA SER A 383 1.67 2.61 18.20
C SER A 383 2.07 1.20 17.75
N LYS A 384 3.37 0.89 17.79
CA LYS A 384 3.95 -0.41 17.39
C LYS A 384 4.35 -1.29 18.58
N GLY A 385 3.97 -0.91 19.79
CA GLY A 385 4.38 -1.55 21.02
C GLY A 385 5.59 -0.88 21.66
N GLY A 386 5.67 -0.98 23.01
CA GLY A 386 6.68 -0.30 23.82
C GLY A 386 6.29 1.10 24.31
N PHE A 387 7.26 1.82 24.86
CA PHE A 387 7.04 3.09 25.54
C PHE A 387 8.03 4.16 25.10
#